data_3096ade94ad6a30d327710ada514d16e
#
_entry.id   3096ade94ad6a30d327710ada514d16e
#
_cell.length_a   1.000
_cell.length_b   1.000
_cell.length_c   1.000
_cell.angle_alpha   90.00
_cell.angle_beta   90.00
_cell.angle_gamma   90.00
#
_symmetry.space_group_name_H-M   'P 1'
#
loop_
_entity.id
_entity.type
_entity.pdbx_description
1 polymer ?
#
loop_
_entity_poly.entity_id
_entity_poly.type
_entity_poly.pdbx_seq_one_letter_code
_entity_poly.pdbx_strand_id
1 'polypeptide(L)' 'MNLLVIDGQGGQLGSQIIKAIRNKYNDIYIMAVGTNATATASMIKAGANQGATGENPVIVASRKADVIIG' A
#
# COMPACT_ATOMS: atom_id res chain seq x y z
N MET A 1 -11.54 5.70 6.17
CA MET A 1 -10.62 4.67 6.68
C MET A 1 -9.28 4.77 5.94
N ASN A 2 -8.21 4.69 6.66
CA ASN A 2 -6.85 4.69 6.11
C ASN A 2 -6.25 3.30 6.22
N LEU A 3 -5.86 2.74 5.09
CA LEU A 3 -5.26 1.42 4.99
C LEU A 3 -3.80 1.56 4.59
N LEU A 4 -2.92 0.85 5.28
CA LEU A 4 -1.51 0.77 4.93
C LEU A 4 -1.21 -0.62 4.41
N VAL A 5 -0.69 -0.70 3.19
CA VAL A 5 -0.25 -1.97 2.58
C VAL A 5 1.26 -1.92 2.40
N ILE A 6 1.95 -2.88 2.99
CA ILE A 6 3.41 -2.97 2.94
C ILE A 6 3.78 -4.21 2.14
N ASP A 7 4.66 -4.05 1.16
CA ASP A 7 5.17 -5.16 0.36
C ASP A 7 6.69 -5.15 0.36
N GLY A 8 7.27 -6.23 0.90
CA GLY A 8 8.71 -6.38 1.03
C GLY A 8 9.39 -7.03 -0.16
N GLN A 9 8.67 -7.34 -1.24
CA GLN A 9 9.25 -8.03 -2.39
C GLN A 9 8.96 -7.29 -3.69
N GLY A 10 8.28 -7.93 -4.63
CA GLY A 10 8.07 -7.34 -5.96
C GLY A 10 6.80 -6.53 -6.13
N GLY A 11 5.98 -6.42 -5.10
CA GLY A 11 4.73 -5.68 -5.18
C GLY A 11 3.54 -6.48 -5.68
N GLN A 12 3.73 -7.75 -6.05
CA GLN A 12 2.64 -8.56 -6.60
C GLN A 12 1.56 -8.86 -5.58
N LEU A 13 1.95 -9.28 -4.38
CA LEU A 13 0.98 -9.59 -3.33
C LEU A 13 0.25 -8.32 -2.89
N GLY A 14 0.99 -7.26 -2.65
CA GLY A 14 0.40 -5.96 -2.30
C GLY A 14 -0.54 -5.45 -3.37
N SER A 15 -0.16 -5.58 -4.64
CA SER A 15 -0.99 -5.16 -5.76
C SER A 15 -2.29 -5.95 -5.84
N GLN A 16 -2.24 -7.26 -5.62
CA GLN A 16 -3.44 -8.10 -5.64
C GLN A 16 -4.39 -7.74 -4.51
N ILE A 17 -3.86 -7.48 -3.32
CA ILE A 17 -4.65 -7.05 -2.18
C ILE A 17 -5.34 -5.72 -2.48
N ILE A 18 -4.61 -4.75 -3.02
CA ILE A 18 -5.15 -3.44 -3.36
C ILE A 18 -6.24 -3.54 -4.42
N LYS A 19 -6.02 -4.34 -5.45
CA LYS A 19 -7.04 -4.57 -6.49
C LYS A 19 -8.31 -5.16 -5.90
N ALA A 20 -8.18 -6.15 -5.03
CA ALA A 20 -9.33 -6.78 -4.40
C ALA A 20 -10.11 -5.78 -3.55
N ILE A 21 -9.42 -4.92 -2.81
CA ILE A 21 -10.05 -3.89 -1.99
C ILE A 21 -10.75 -2.86 -2.87
N ARG A 22 -10.10 -2.40 -3.93
CA ARG A 22 -10.67 -1.40 -4.84
C ARG A 22 -11.90 -1.92 -5.59
N ASN A 23 -11.96 -3.22 -5.84
CA ASN A 23 -13.14 -3.84 -6.44
C ASN A 23 -14.38 -3.71 -5.57
N LYS A 24 -14.19 -3.61 -4.27
CA LYS A 24 -15.27 -3.62 -3.30
C LYS A 24 -15.50 -2.26 -2.65
N TYR A 25 -14.45 -1.47 -2.45
CA TYR A 25 -14.50 -0.21 -1.69
C TYR A 25 -13.75 0.88 -2.45
N ASN A 26 -14.46 1.93 -2.86
CA ASN A 26 -13.87 3.05 -3.58
C ASN A 26 -13.36 4.16 -2.67
N ASP A 27 -13.88 4.23 -1.46
CA ASP A 27 -13.68 5.36 -0.56
C ASP A 27 -12.59 5.13 0.51
N ILE A 28 -11.93 3.99 0.47
CA ILE A 28 -10.81 3.72 1.38
C ILE A 28 -9.56 4.43 0.85
N TYR A 29 -8.88 5.16 1.73
CA TYR A 29 -7.58 5.73 1.41
C TYR A 29 -6.49 4.68 1.62
N ILE A 30 -5.75 4.37 0.56
CA ILE A 30 -4.71 3.35 0.61
C ILE A 30 -3.34 4.01 0.45
N MET A 31 -2.51 3.85 1.46
CA MET A 31 -1.08 4.16 1.42
C MET A 31 -0.31 2.88 1.16
N ALA A 32 0.50 2.85 0.11
CA ALA A 32 1.34 1.70 -0.22
C ALA A 32 2.79 2.00 0.11
N VAL A 33 3.44 1.08 0.80
CA VAL A 33 4.87 1.20 1.09
C VAL A 33 5.58 -0.04 0.57
N GLY A 34 6.46 0.16 -0.40
CA GLY A 34 7.32 -0.90 -0.94
C GLY A 34 8.74 -0.75 -0.43
N THR A 35 9.45 -1.87 -0.30
CA THR A 35 10.87 -1.85 0.05
C THR A 35 11.74 -1.44 -1.13
N ASN A 36 11.19 -1.44 -2.34
CA ASN A 36 11.87 -0.97 -3.54
C ASN A 36 10.89 -0.25 -4.45
N ALA A 37 11.42 0.50 -5.41
CA ALA A 37 10.63 1.34 -6.28
C ALA A 37 9.66 0.53 -7.16
N THR A 38 10.04 -0.66 -7.57
CA THR A 38 9.19 -1.53 -8.39
C THR A 38 7.94 -1.96 -7.63
N ALA A 39 8.11 -2.37 -6.38
CA ALA A 39 6.98 -2.75 -5.53
C ALA A 39 6.02 -1.58 -5.32
N THR A 40 6.56 -0.42 -5.00
CA THR A 40 5.75 0.79 -4.80
C THR A 40 4.97 1.16 -6.06
N ALA A 41 5.64 1.15 -7.22
CA ALA A 41 5.00 1.48 -8.47
C ALA A 41 3.86 0.53 -8.83
N SER A 42 4.07 -0.77 -8.59
CA SER A 42 3.04 -1.78 -8.84
C SER A 42 1.80 -1.56 -7.99
N MET A 43 2.00 -1.21 -6.73
CA MET A 43 0.89 -0.96 -5.81
C MET A 43 0.12 0.31 -6.15
N ILE A 44 0.82 1.37 -6.56
CA ILE A 44 0.16 2.58 -7.05
C ILE A 44 -0.67 2.29 -8.29
N LYS A 45 -0.11 1.54 -9.23
CA LYS A 45 -0.81 1.15 -10.44
C LYS A 45 -2.05 0.30 -10.15
N ALA A 46 -2.02 -0.47 -9.07
CA ALA A 46 -3.15 -1.30 -8.66
C ALA A 46 -4.28 -0.49 -8.01
N GLY A 47 -4.03 0.75 -7.62
CA GLY A 47 -5.06 1.62 -7.10
C GLY A 47 -4.75 2.29 -5.76
N ALA A 48 -3.52 2.22 -5.27
CA ALA A 48 -3.16 2.95 -4.06
C ALA A 48 -3.23 4.46 -4.33
N ASN A 49 -3.67 5.21 -3.34
CA ASN A 49 -3.79 6.66 -3.43
C ASN A 49 -2.42 7.33 -3.35
N GLN A 50 -1.51 6.73 -2.60
CA GLN A 50 -0.19 7.29 -2.36
C GLN A 50 0.80 6.15 -2.15
N GLY A 51 2.05 6.35 -2.52
CA GLY A 51 3.10 5.36 -2.34
C GLY A 51 4.38 5.98 -1.87
N ALA A 52 5.14 5.21 -1.11
CA ALA A 52 6.47 5.57 -0.67
C ALA A 52 7.37 4.33 -0.64
N THR A 53 8.66 4.54 -0.75
CA THR A 53 9.64 3.46 -0.78
C THR A 53 10.59 3.60 0.39
N GLY A 54 10.87 2.47 1.06
CA GLY A 54 11.82 2.43 2.16
C GLY A 54 11.17 2.04 3.49
N GLU A 55 11.96 2.05 4.56
CA GLU A 55 11.50 1.64 5.90
C GLU A 55 10.92 2.80 6.72
N ASN A 56 11.49 4.00 6.60
CA ASN A 56 11.01 5.15 7.34
C ASN A 56 9.54 5.48 7.06
N PRO A 57 9.05 5.41 5.81
CA PRO A 57 7.64 5.65 5.54
C PRO A 57 6.71 4.69 6.27
N VAL A 58 7.15 3.45 6.53
CA VAL A 58 6.34 2.49 7.29
C VAL A 58 6.06 3.02 8.70
N ILE A 59 7.09 3.51 9.37
CA ILE A 59 6.95 4.02 10.74
C ILE A 59 6.01 5.21 10.77
N VAL A 60 6.16 6.15 9.84
CA VAL A 60 5.33 7.35 9.80
C VAL A 60 3.90 7.02 9.41
N ALA A 61 3.71 6.20 8.38
CA ALA A 61 2.39 5.87 7.86
C ALA A 61 1.58 5.01 8.84
N SER A 62 2.25 4.12 9.59
CA SER A 62 1.56 3.24 10.54
C SER A 62 0.85 4.02 11.65
N ARG A 63 1.35 5.21 11.99
CA ARG A 63 0.73 6.05 13.01
C ARG A 63 -0.64 6.59 12.60
N LYS A 64 -0.90 6.67 11.30
CA LYS A 64 -2.14 7.21 10.73
C LYS A 64 -3.06 6.14 10.18
N ALA A 65 -2.60 4.90 10.11
CA ALA A 65 -3.37 3.82 9.52
C ALA A 65 -4.36 3.23 10.52
N ASP A 66 -5.56 2.97 10.04
CA ASP A 66 -6.57 2.23 10.81
C ASP A 66 -6.32 0.73 10.72
N VAL A 67 -5.81 0.27 9.57
CA VAL A 67 -5.49 -1.15 9.32
C VAL A 67 -4.16 -1.23 8.59
N ILE A 68 -3.34 -2.19 8.98
CA ILE A 68 -2.04 -2.46 8.35
C ILE A 68 -2.03 -3.88 7.83
N ILE A 69 -1.69 -4.03 6.55
CA ILE A 69 -1.52 -5.33 5.89
C ILE A 69 -0.08 -5.40 5.37
N GLY A 70 0.62 -6.44 5.77
CA GLY A 70 2.00 -6.56 5.34
C GLY A 70 2.52 -7.97 5.24
#